data_29b2ae86bfaa760a73c0edf8bd1485b9
#
_entry.id   29b2ae86bfaa760a73c0edf8bd1485b9
#
_cell.length_a   1.000
_cell.length_b   1.000
_cell.length_c   1.000
_cell.angle_alpha   90.00
_cell.angle_beta   90.00
_cell.angle_gamma   90.00
#
_symmetry.space_group_name_H-M   'P 1'
#
loop_
_entity.id
_entity.type
_entity.pdbx_description
1 polymer ?
#
loop_
_entity_poly.entity_id
_entity_poly.type
_entity_poly.pdbx_seq_one_letter_code
_entity_poly.pdbx_strand_id
1 'polypeptide(L)'
;MKVGIFGSQYQQEKQSIIRRVFSKLTSLEAEIYVDTLFHDYLLDAFGFEPPINGLLTGDIFDLDVAISLGGDGTFLRTAARVNRQNIPILGINTGRLGFLADVSPEEMEDTFN
;
A
#
# COMPACT_ATOMS: atom_id res chain seq x y z
N MET A 1 7.86 -9.13 9.39
CA MET A 1 7.94 -8.75 7.97
C MET A 1 7.74 -7.27 7.85
N LYS A 2 8.59 -6.62 7.10
CA LYS A 2 8.53 -5.17 6.86
C LYS A 2 7.80 -4.89 5.57
N VAL A 3 6.69 -4.16 5.65
CA VAL A 3 5.81 -3.88 4.52
C VAL A 3 5.79 -2.38 4.27
N GLY A 4 6.04 -1.98 3.03
CA GLY A 4 5.92 -0.59 2.62
C GLY A 4 4.61 -0.36 1.87
N ILE A 5 3.89 0.70 2.21
CA ILE A 5 2.62 1.04 1.58
C ILE A 5 2.80 2.30 0.74
N PHE A 6 2.47 2.21 -0.53
CA PHE A 6 2.50 3.31 -1.48
C PHE A 6 1.11 3.45 -2.07
N GLY A 7 0.62 4.66 -2.19
CA GLY A 7 -0.75 4.84 -2.67
C GLY A 7 -0.94 6.11 -3.48
N SER A 8 -2.03 6.14 -4.22
CA SER A 8 -2.47 7.29 -4.99
C SER A 8 -3.23 8.26 -4.08
N GLN A 9 -3.15 9.55 -4.40
CA GLN A 9 -3.83 10.61 -3.64
C GLN A 9 -5.26 10.87 -4.09
N TYR A 10 -5.79 10.11 -5.03
CA TYR A 10 -7.13 10.38 -5.58
C TYR A 10 -8.03 9.17 -5.38
N GLN A 11 -8.34 8.86 -4.11
CA GLN A 11 -9.06 7.66 -3.76
C GLN A 11 -10.17 7.90 -2.74
N GLN A 12 -10.91 8.99 -2.89
CA GLN A 12 -11.92 9.37 -1.88
C GLN A 12 -12.98 8.29 -1.64
N GLU A 13 -13.33 7.52 -2.67
CA GLU A 13 -14.34 6.48 -2.55
C GLU A 13 -13.75 5.13 -2.11
N LYS A 14 -12.45 5.07 -1.83
CA LYS A 14 -11.76 3.82 -1.55
C LYS A 14 -11.31 3.69 -0.10
N GLN A 15 -11.83 4.53 0.78
CA GLN A 15 -11.42 4.55 2.17
C GLN A 15 -11.60 3.19 2.85
N SER A 16 -12.72 2.51 2.61
CA SER A 16 -12.96 1.22 3.26
C SER A 16 -11.95 0.16 2.84
N ILE A 17 -11.58 0.13 1.56
CA ILE A 17 -10.58 -0.82 1.05
C ILE A 17 -9.22 -0.52 1.68
N ILE A 18 -8.85 0.75 1.72
CA ILE A 18 -7.56 1.17 2.29
C ILE A 18 -7.49 0.78 3.76
N ARG A 19 -8.55 1.06 4.54
CA ARG A 19 -8.59 0.68 5.95
C ARG A 19 -8.48 -0.83 6.15
N ARG A 20 -9.09 -1.61 5.27
CA ARG A 20 -9.01 -3.08 5.34
C ARG A 20 -7.59 -3.58 5.14
N VAL A 21 -6.83 -2.96 4.23
CA VAL A 21 -5.42 -3.33 4.03
C VAL A 21 -4.64 -3.13 5.32
N PHE A 22 -4.74 -1.96 5.94
CA PHE A 22 -4.03 -1.69 7.18
C PHE A 22 -4.48 -2.62 8.31
N SER A 23 -5.78 -2.85 8.42
CA SER A 23 -6.32 -3.75 9.44
C SER A 23 -5.78 -5.16 9.29
N LYS A 24 -5.74 -5.67 8.06
CA LYS A 24 -5.23 -7.01 7.79
C LYS A 24 -3.75 -7.12 8.14
N LEU A 25 -2.96 -6.14 7.71
CA LEU A 25 -1.52 -6.16 8.01
C LEU A 25 -1.27 -6.07 9.51
N THR A 26 -2.06 -5.28 10.23
CA THR A 26 -1.95 -5.20 11.68
C THR A 26 -2.27 -6.55 12.32
N SER A 27 -3.31 -7.24 11.83
CA SER A 27 -3.68 -8.55 12.36
C SER A 27 -2.60 -9.61 12.14
N LEU A 28 -1.78 -9.43 11.11
CA LEU A 28 -0.64 -10.31 10.81
C LEU A 28 0.63 -9.89 11.52
N GLU A 29 0.55 -8.87 12.37
CA GLU A 29 1.70 -8.34 13.12
C GLU A 29 2.85 -7.87 12.22
N ALA A 30 2.53 -7.38 11.03
CA ALA A 30 3.53 -6.83 10.14
C ALA A 30 4.02 -5.47 10.63
N GLU A 31 5.30 -5.17 10.38
CA GLU A 31 5.81 -3.81 10.56
C GLU A 31 5.40 -3.01 9.34
N ILE A 32 4.66 -1.92 9.55
CA ILE A 32 4.06 -1.14 8.47
C ILE A 32 4.78 0.20 8.32
N TYR A 33 5.24 0.47 7.11
CA TYR A 33 5.86 1.74 6.76
C TYR A 33 5.08 2.33 5.59
N VAL A 34 4.79 3.63 5.65
CA VAL A 34 3.93 4.28 4.66
C VAL A 34 4.68 5.42 4.00
N ASP A 35 4.54 5.52 2.68
CA ASP A 35 5.05 6.66 1.93
C ASP A 35 4.50 7.97 2.51
N THR A 36 5.36 8.94 2.72
CA THR A 36 5.00 10.19 3.41
C THR A 36 3.84 10.90 2.74
N LEU A 37 3.84 11.02 1.42
CA LEU A 37 2.78 11.72 0.72
C LEU A 37 1.44 10.99 0.85
N PHE A 38 1.46 9.67 0.82
CA PHE A 38 0.23 8.91 1.00
C PHE A 38 -0.29 9.00 2.42
N HIS A 39 0.61 8.99 3.40
CA HIS A 39 0.23 9.18 4.81
C HIS A 39 -0.46 10.52 5.01
N ASP A 40 0.13 11.59 4.47
CA ASP A 40 -0.46 12.92 4.58
C ASP A 40 -1.83 13.00 3.92
N TYR A 41 -1.98 12.34 2.78
CA TYR A 41 -3.27 12.28 2.11
C TYR A 41 -4.33 11.58 2.97
N LEU A 42 -3.97 10.46 3.62
CA LEU A 42 -4.92 9.75 4.47
C LEU A 42 -5.39 10.59 5.64
N LEU A 43 -4.50 11.36 6.25
CA LEU A 43 -4.87 12.27 7.32
C LEU A 43 -5.77 13.40 6.83
N ASP A 44 -5.41 14.03 5.71
CA ASP A 44 -6.12 15.21 5.21
C ASP A 44 -7.48 14.86 4.62
N ALA A 45 -7.54 13.80 3.83
CA ALA A 45 -8.75 13.45 3.10
C ALA A 45 -9.75 12.66 3.94
N PHE A 46 -9.24 11.76 4.80
CA PHE A 46 -10.08 10.82 5.53
C PHE A 46 -10.05 11.01 7.04
N GLY A 47 -9.15 11.84 7.54
CA GLY A 47 -8.92 11.92 8.98
C GLY A 47 -8.44 10.58 9.54
N PHE A 48 -7.83 9.75 8.72
CA PHE A 48 -7.40 8.42 9.09
C PHE A 48 -5.91 8.41 9.37
N GLU A 49 -5.55 8.10 10.61
CA GLU A 49 -4.17 7.88 10.98
C GLU A 49 -3.92 6.38 11.07
N PRO A 50 -3.28 5.80 10.06
CA PRO A 50 -3.08 4.34 10.05
C PRO A 50 -2.08 3.93 11.14
N PRO A 51 -2.20 2.68 11.64
CA PRO A 51 -1.20 2.14 12.56
C PRO A 51 0.08 1.86 11.79
N ILE A 52 1.13 2.63 12.04
CA ILE A 52 2.38 2.50 11.31
C ILE A 52 3.57 2.45 12.26
N ASN A 53 4.66 1.84 11.77
CA ASN A 53 5.94 1.79 12.48
C ASN A 53 6.87 2.91 12.03
N GLY A 54 6.64 3.47 10.85
CA GLY A 54 7.44 4.58 10.35
C GLY A 54 6.96 5.10 9.00
N LEU A 55 7.61 6.15 8.53
CA LEU A 55 7.32 6.77 7.24
C LEU A 55 8.44 6.49 6.26
N LEU A 56 8.11 6.38 4.98
CA LEU A 56 9.07 6.16 3.91
C LEU A 56 9.33 7.48 3.19
N THR A 57 10.59 7.86 3.12
CA THR A 57 11.04 9.04 2.38
C THR A 57 12.17 8.63 1.45
N GLY A 58 12.34 9.35 0.33
CA GLY A 58 13.40 9.04 -0.63
C GLY A 58 13.14 7.78 -1.41
N ASP A 59 14.20 7.10 -1.83
CA ASP A 59 14.12 5.96 -2.73
C ASP A 59 14.92 4.74 -2.29
N ILE A 60 15.42 4.74 -1.06
CA ILE A 60 16.17 3.60 -0.51
C ILE A 60 15.39 3.05 0.67
N PHE A 61 15.01 1.79 0.59
CA PHE A 61 14.12 1.18 1.56
C PHE A 61 14.65 -0.17 2.02
N ASP A 62 14.37 -0.48 3.28
CA ASP A 62 14.62 -1.81 3.85
C ASP A 62 13.25 -2.47 4.08
N LEU A 63 12.73 -3.11 3.04
CA LEU A 63 11.39 -3.68 3.05
C LEU A 63 11.43 -5.11 2.52
N ASP A 64 10.56 -5.95 3.07
CA ASP A 64 10.34 -7.30 2.55
C ASP A 64 9.37 -7.31 1.38
N VAL A 65 8.43 -6.39 1.36
CA VAL A 65 7.46 -6.27 0.27
C VAL A 65 6.96 -4.82 0.20
N ALA A 66 6.64 -4.37 -1.00
CA ALA A 66 5.98 -3.09 -1.23
C ALA A 66 4.56 -3.36 -1.72
N ILE A 67 3.58 -2.66 -1.15
CA ILE A 67 2.19 -2.76 -1.57
C ILE A 67 1.79 -1.45 -2.23
N SER A 68 1.27 -1.54 -3.45
CA SER A 68 0.77 -0.40 -4.20
C SER A 68 -0.75 -0.39 -4.13
N LEU A 69 -1.32 0.69 -3.59
CA LEU A 69 -2.77 0.87 -3.48
C LEU A 69 -3.21 1.94 -4.47
N GLY A 70 -3.88 1.54 -5.54
CA GLY A 70 -4.33 2.48 -6.55
C GLY A 70 -4.57 1.82 -7.89
N GLY A 71 -4.17 2.48 -8.97
CA GLY A 71 -4.30 1.98 -10.32
C GLY A 71 -2.95 1.71 -10.97
N ASP A 72 -2.96 1.65 -12.30
CA ASP A 72 -1.75 1.34 -13.08
C ASP A 72 -0.62 2.32 -12.81
N GLY A 73 -0.95 3.61 -12.78
CA GLY A 73 0.05 4.65 -12.56
C GLY A 73 0.71 4.55 -11.21
N THR A 74 -0.05 4.23 -10.17
CA THR A 74 0.48 4.03 -8.83
C THR A 74 1.42 2.84 -8.79
N PHE A 75 1.04 1.74 -9.43
CA PHE A 75 1.88 0.55 -9.50
C PHE A 75 3.21 0.86 -10.19
N LEU A 76 3.16 1.55 -11.33
CA LEU A 76 4.36 1.90 -12.07
C LEU A 76 5.28 2.84 -11.28
N ARG A 77 4.72 3.81 -10.58
CA ARG A 77 5.52 4.71 -9.73
C ARG A 77 6.15 3.97 -8.57
N THR A 78 5.42 3.04 -7.96
CA THR A 78 5.97 2.21 -6.89
C THR A 78 7.12 1.36 -7.41
N ALA A 79 6.92 0.73 -8.57
CA ALA A 79 7.96 -0.09 -9.19
C ALA A 79 9.22 0.72 -9.47
N ALA A 80 9.07 1.95 -9.97
CA ALA A 80 10.21 2.80 -10.24
C ALA A 80 11.02 3.13 -8.99
N ARG A 81 10.34 3.24 -7.84
CA ARG A 81 11.01 3.56 -6.57
C ARG A 81 11.71 2.36 -5.94
N VAL A 82 11.20 1.15 -6.12
CA VAL A 82 11.71 -0.01 -5.38
C VAL A 82 12.44 -1.04 -6.25
N ASN A 83 12.38 -0.91 -7.57
CA ASN A 83 12.78 -1.98 -8.47
C ASN A 83 14.29 -2.34 -8.37
N ARG A 84 15.15 -1.38 -8.05
CA ARG A 84 16.60 -1.63 -7.95
C ARG A 84 17.01 -2.33 -6.66
N GLN A 85 16.07 -2.54 -5.76
CA GLN A 85 16.34 -3.07 -4.42
C GLN A 85 15.83 -4.49 -4.27
N ASN A 86 15.36 -5.10 -5.36
CA ASN A 86 14.82 -6.46 -5.35
C ASN A 86 13.68 -6.63 -4.36
N ILE A 87 12.87 -5.59 -4.17
CA ILE A 87 11.69 -5.64 -3.30
C ILE A 87 10.51 -6.08 -4.15
N PRO A 88 9.86 -7.21 -3.84
CA PRO A 88 8.66 -7.61 -4.55
C PRO A 88 7.52 -6.63 -4.32
N ILE A 89 6.67 -6.45 -5.33
CA ILE A 89 5.56 -5.49 -5.29
C ILE A 89 4.26 -6.25 -5.44
N LEU A 90 3.34 -6.00 -4.51
CA LEU A 90 1.97 -6.46 -4.61
C LEU A 90 1.09 -5.25 -4.95
N GLY A 91 0.46 -5.28 -6.12
CA GLY A 91 -0.45 -4.21 -6.52
C GLY A 91 -1.88 -4.57 -6.18
N ILE A 92 -2.55 -3.70 -5.44
CA ILE A 92 -3.98 -3.83 -5.15
C ILE A 92 -4.69 -2.73 -5.89
N ASN A 93 -5.51 -3.12 -6.86
CA ASN A 93 -6.26 -2.17 -7.66
C ASN A 93 -7.51 -1.75 -6.91
N THR A 94 -7.54 -0.48 -6.46
CA THR A 94 -8.68 0.05 -5.72
C THR A 94 -9.75 0.62 -6.62
N GLY A 95 -9.45 0.86 -7.89
CA GLY A 95 -10.38 1.49 -8.84
C GLY A 95 -11.20 0.53 -9.67
N ARG A 96 -10.71 -0.69 -9.86
CA ARG A 96 -11.41 -1.72 -10.63
C ARG A 96 -10.82 -3.08 -10.29
N LEU A 97 -11.55 -4.13 -10.59
CA LEU A 97 -11.19 -5.47 -10.16
C LEU A 97 -9.92 -5.99 -10.80
N GLY A 98 -8.98 -6.30 -9.96
CA GLY A 98 -8.06 -7.40 -10.16
C GLY A 98 -7.00 -7.34 -11.21
N PHE A 99 -6.50 -6.17 -11.62
CA PHE A 99 -5.72 -6.23 -12.83
C PHE A 99 -4.23 -6.09 -12.74
N LEU A 100 -3.69 -5.45 -11.75
CA LEU A 100 -2.26 -5.15 -11.78
C LEU A 100 -1.41 -6.28 -11.26
N ALA A 101 -1.86 -6.92 -10.21
CA ALA A 101 -1.09 -7.97 -9.56
C ALA A 101 -1.97 -9.15 -9.23
N ASP A 102 -3.02 -9.35 -10.01
CA ASP A 102 -3.92 -10.49 -9.90
C ASP A 102 -4.59 -10.63 -8.54
N VAL A 103 -4.68 -9.54 -7.78
CA VAL A 103 -5.29 -9.57 -6.46
C VAL A 103 -6.39 -8.51 -6.39
N SER A 104 -7.64 -8.95 -6.22
CA SER A 104 -8.76 -8.06 -5.93
C SER A 104 -8.78 -7.70 -4.45
N PRO A 105 -9.52 -6.65 -4.04
CA PRO A 105 -9.66 -6.36 -2.62
C PRO A 105 -10.22 -7.52 -1.81
N GLU A 106 -11.10 -8.33 -2.38
CA GLU A 106 -11.65 -9.50 -1.71
C GLU A 106 -10.61 -10.62 -1.55
N GLU A 107 -9.74 -10.79 -2.54
CA GLU A 107 -8.70 -11.81 -2.52
C GLU A 107 -7.52 -11.43 -1.63
N MET A 108 -7.40 -10.16 -1.30
CA MET A 108 -6.31 -9.67 -0.48
C MET A 108 -6.20 -10.42 0.85
N GLU A 109 -7.33 -10.72 1.46
CA GLU A 109 -7.33 -11.41 2.76
C GLU A 109 -6.77 -12.82 2.63
N ASP A 110 -7.08 -13.51 1.53
CA ASP A 110 -6.53 -14.84 1.27
C ASP A 110 -5.03 -14.76 0.96
N THR A 111 -4.61 -13.72 0.28
CA THR A 111 -3.20 -13.51 -0.06
C THR A 111 -2.33 -13.39 1.19
N PHE A 112 -2.83 -12.75 2.23
CA PHE A 112 -2.08 -12.53 3.46
C PHE A 112 -2.34 -13.59 4.52
N ASN A 113 -3.15 -14.55 4.24
CA ASN A 113 -3.37 -15.69 5.13
C ASN A 113 -2.47 -16.84 4.71
#